data_967801929c8a00e3e871450ec2eafa36
#
_entry.id   967801929c8a00e3e871450ec2eafa36
#
_cell.length_a   1.000
_cell.length_b   1.000
_cell.length_c   1.000
_cell.angle_alpha   90.00
_cell.angle_beta   90.00
_cell.angle_gamma   90.00
#
_symmetry.space_group_name_H-M   'P 1'
#
loop_
_entity.id
_entity.type
_entity.pdbx_description
1 polymer ?
#
loop_
_entity_poly.entity_id
_entity_poly.type
_entity_poly.pdbx_seq_one_letter_code
_entity_poly.pdbx_strand_id
1 'polypeptide(L)'
;MKLKLVIALFVSLLILPTDVASQDSIRHTHIKHFSDHFFVWPVIKKRELSFQVVSVLDKKKEFNFKPNNSYSVGFGINIFEITLEASFSVPVDLKSQERFGKSDVRDFQAVALGKRWLADVYTQKYDGFYFSNSDQI
;
A
#
# COMPACT_ATOMS: atom_id res chain seq x y z
N MET A 1 12.30 27.55 -25.46
CA MET A 1 13.44 27.96 -24.60
C MET A 1 13.20 27.71 -23.11
N LYS A 2 12.02 28.05 -22.56
CA LYS A 2 11.70 27.92 -21.11
C LYS A 2 11.74 26.49 -20.57
N LEU A 3 11.25 25.48 -21.33
CA LEU A 3 11.22 24.08 -20.90
C LEU A 3 12.62 23.47 -20.73
N LYS A 4 13.56 23.78 -21.64
CA LYS A 4 14.96 23.29 -21.56
C LYS A 4 15.68 23.87 -20.32
N LEU A 5 15.36 25.09 -19.93
CA LEU A 5 15.92 25.72 -18.74
C LEU A 5 15.40 25.11 -17.45
N VAL A 6 14.12 24.74 -17.39
CA VAL A 6 13.51 24.05 -16.24
C VAL A 6 14.08 22.66 -16.06
N ILE A 7 14.28 21.91 -17.17
CA ILE A 7 14.89 20.57 -17.13
C ILE A 7 16.35 20.67 -16.67
N ALA A 8 17.11 21.65 -17.17
CA ALA A 8 18.49 21.86 -16.74
C ALA A 8 18.59 22.23 -15.25
N LEU A 9 17.67 23.05 -14.74
CA LEU A 9 17.59 23.38 -13.31
C LEU A 9 17.26 22.17 -12.44
N PHE A 10 16.35 21.32 -12.92
CA PHE A 10 15.98 20.08 -12.21
C PHE A 10 17.12 19.06 -12.18
N VAL A 11 17.84 18.90 -13.26
CA VAL A 11 19.04 18.03 -13.35
C VAL A 11 20.18 18.57 -12.47
N SER A 12 20.40 19.88 -12.40
CA SER A 12 21.43 20.47 -11.54
C SER A 12 21.13 20.29 -10.04
N LEU A 13 19.85 20.28 -9.64
CA LEU A 13 19.44 20.04 -8.26
C LEU A 13 19.68 18.58 -7.81
N LEU A 14 19.67 17.63 -8.75
CA LEU A 14 19.95 16.21 -8.51
C LEU A 14 21.46 15.89 -8.35
N ILE A 15 22.34 16.82 -8.74
CA ILE A 15 23.81 16.61 -8.78
C ILE A 15 24.51 17.27 -7.58
N LEU A 16 23.80 17.97 -6.70
CA LEU A 16 24.42 18.55 -5.50
C LEU A 16 24.95 17.43 -4.59
N PRO A 17 26.29 17.28 -4.45
CA PRO A 17 26.83 16.33 -3.51
C PRO A 17 26.57 16.86 -2.09
N THR A 18 25.64 16.27 -1.37
CA THR A 18 25.52 16.50 0.05
C THR A 18 26.52 15.58 0.77
N ASP A 19 27.70 16.07 1.01
CA ASP A 19 28.67 15.43 1.91
C ASP A 19 28.13 15.52 3.33
N VAL A 20 27.30 14.56 3.72
CA VAL A 20 26.89 14.32 5.11
C VAL A 20 27.82 13.24 5.69
N ALA A 21 29.10 13.54 5.75
CA ALA A 21 30.10 12.57 6.21
C ALA A 21 30.13 12.36 7.75
N SER A 22 29.43 13.18 8.55
CA SER A 22 29.57 13.12 10.02
C SER A 22 28.56 12.19 10.72
N GLN A 23 27.49 11.76 10.07
CA GLN A 23 26.51 10.87 10.68
C GLN A 23 26.76 9.37 10.46
N ASP A 24 27.61 9.01 9.50
CA ASP A 24 27.87 7.62 9.15
C ASP A 24 28.62 6.84 10.24
N SER A 25 29.53 7.46 10.96
CA SER A 25 30.35 6.75 11.98
C SER A 25 29.53 6.29 13.19
N ILE A 26 28.57 7.10 13.65
CA ILE A 26 27.69 6.75 14.78
C ILE A 26 26.65 5.71 14.34
N ARG A 27 26.19 5.82 13.12
CA ARG A 27 25.19 4.91 12.56
C ARG A 27 25.73 3.48 12.43
N HIS A 28 26.96 3.31 11.95
CA HIS A 28 27.61 2.00 11.84
C HIS A 28 27.88 1.31 13.19
N THR A 29 27.96 2.07 14.28
CA THR A 29 28.19 1.49 15.61
C THR A 29 26.90 0.92 16.23
N HIS A 30 25.74 1.48 15.90
CA HIS A 30 24.46 1.13 16.54
C HIS A 30 23.45 0.45 15.60
N ILE A 31 23.59 0.61 14.30
CA ILE A 31 22.70 0.00 13.31
C ILE A 31 23.43 -1.13 12.59
N LYS A 32 23.06 -2.37 12.91
CA LYS A 32 23.55 -3.54 12.17
C LYS A 32 22.75 -3.67 10.88
N HIS A 33 23.43 -3.61 9.75
CA HIS A 33 22.86 -3.98 8.46
C HIS A 33 22.80 -5.50 8.34
N PHE A 34 21.60 -6.03 8.13
CA PHE A 34 21.36 -7.45 7.89
C PHE A 34 21.14 -7.73 6.39
N SER A 35 21.91 -7.07 5.54
CA SER A 35 21.79 -7.17 4.09
C SER A 35 21.97 -8.58 3.52
N ASP A 36 22.61 -9.45 4.26
CA ASP A 36 22.91 -10.86 3.91
C ASP A 36 21.93 -11.84 4.55
N HIS A 37 20.90 -11.35 5.23
CA HIS A 37 19.91 -12.17 5.87
C HIS A 37 18.64 -12.23 5.06
N PHE A 38 17.99 -13.36 5.17
CA PHE A 38 16.71 -13.67 4.57
C PHE A 38 15.68 -13.84 5.70
N PHE A 39 14.55 -13.15 5.58
CA PHE A 39 13.47 -13.21 6.55
C PHE A 39 12.15 -13.55 5.86
N VAL A 40 11.35 -14.39 6.52
CA VAL A 40 9.96 -14.65 6.13
C VAL A 40 9.08 -14.41 7.34
N TRP A 41 7.92 -13.78 7.14
CA TRP A 41 6.95 -13.55 8.21
C TRP A 41 5.52 -13.73 7.72
N PRO A 42 4.61 -14.20 8.59
CA PRO A 42 3.19 -14.18 8.30
C PRO A 42 2.67 -12.74 8.33
N VAL A 43 1.67 -12.48 7.50
CA VAL A 43 1.00 -11.20 7.41
C VAL A 43 -0.48 -11.37 7.72
N ILE A 44 -1.00 -10.58 8.64
CA ILE A 44 -2.43 -10.46 8.89
C ILE A 44 -2.77 -8.98 8.81
N LYS A 45 -3.70 -8.62 7.91
CA LYS A 45 -4.13 -7.24 7.69
C LYS A 45 -5.64 -7.13 7.77
N LYS A 46 -6.12 -6.06 8.42
CA LYS A 46 -7.49 -5.60 8.26
C LYS A 46 -7.44 -4.29 7.48
N ARG A 47 -8.02 -4.30 6.30
CA ARG A 47 -8.12 -3.11 5.45
C ARG A 47 -9.58 -2.83 5.18
N GLU A 48 -9.94 -1.56 5.25
CA GLU A 48 -11.28 -1.09 4.95
C GLU A 48 -11.17 -0.04 3.83
N LEU A 49 -11.85 -0.32 2.72
CA LEU A 49 -12.08 0.62 1.66
C LEU A 49 -13.57 0.91 1.61
N SER A 50 -13.94 2.16 1.68
CA SER A 50 -15.32 2.58 1.45
C SER A 50 -15.32 3.76 0.49
N PHE A 51 -16.30 3.81 -0.38
CA PHE A 51 -16.52 4.98 -1.20
C PHE A 51 -18.00 5.36 -1.21
N GLN A 52 -18.24 6.65 -1.34
CA GLN A 52 -19.55 7.23 -1.32
C GLN A 52 -19.84 7.86 -2.68
N VAL A 53 -20.99 7.55 -3.22
CA VAL A 53 -21.51 8.17 -4.44
C VAL A 53 -22.68 9.07 -4.04
N VAL A 54 -22.56 10.36 -4.35
CA VAL A 54 -23.62 11.34 -4.07
C VAL A 54 -24.33 11.68 -5.37
N SER A 55 -25.65 11.64 -5.37
CA SER A 55 -26.44 12.01 -6.53
C SER A 55 -26.30 13.51 -6.84
N VAL A 56 -25.99 13.86 -8.08
CA VAL A 56 -25.89 15.25 -8.53
C VAL A 56 -27.26 15.93 -8.56
N LEU A 57 -28.34 15.17 -8.83
CA LEU A 57 -29.71 15.68 -8.94
C LEU A 57 -30.37 15.80 -7.57
N ASP A 58 -30.06 14.91 -6.66
CA ASP A 58 -30.63 14.88 -5.30
C ASP A 58 -29.49 14.65 -4.28
N LYS A 59 -28.96 15.74 -3.76
CA LYS A 59 -27.86 15.73 -2.79
C LYS A 59 -28.16 15.02 -1.47
N LYS A 60 -29.42 14.62 -1.23
CA LYS A 60 -29.84 13.83 -0.07
C LYS A 60 -29.64 12.33 -0.28
N LYS A 61 -29.43 11.89 -1.53
CA LYS A 61 -29.21 10.48 -1.82
C LYS A 61 -27.71 10.17 -1.87
N GLU A 62 -27.25 9.47 -0.87
CA GLU A 62 -25.88 9.03 -0.69
C GLU A 62 -25.84 7.52 -0.74
N PHE A 63 -24.95 6.98 -1.57
CA PHE A 63 -24.77 5.55 -1.74
C PHE A 63 -23.39 5.16 -1.24
N ASN A 64 -23.36 4.37 -0.16
CA ASN A 64 -22.12 3.92 0.47
C ASN A 64 -21.81 2.47 0.07
N PHE A 65 -20.65 2.27 -0.52
CA PHE A 65 -20.16 0.98 -0.97
C PHE A 65 -18.99 0.51 -0.11
N LYS A 66 -19.06 -0.76 0.31
CA LYS A 66 -18.00 -1.41 1.11
C LYS A 66 -17.76 -2.83 0.59
N PRO A 67 -16.53 -3.35 0.68
CA PRO A 67 -16.27 -4.76 0.45
C PRO A 67 -16.73 -5.59 1.65
N ASN A 68 -17.26 -6.77 1.40
CA ASN A 68 -17.61 -7.74 2.45
C ASN A 68 -16.39 -8.61 2.76
N ASN A 69 -15.42 -8.04 3.47
CA ASN A 69 -14.21 -8.73 3.89
C ASN A 69 -13.92 -8.48 5.37
N SER A 70 -13.38 -9.47 6.07
CA SER A 70 -13.00 -9.34 7.47
C SER A 70 -11.53 -8.96 7.60
N TYR A 71 -10.65 -9.78 7.10
CA TYR A 71 -9.20 -9.58 7.13
C TYR A 71 -8.54 -10.34 5.98
N SER A 72 -7.29 -10.01 5.71
CA SER A 72 -6.45 -10.70 4.73
C SER A 72 -5.29 -11.38 5.44
N VAL A 73 -4.90 -12.54 4.94
CA VAL A 73 -3.73 -13.28 5.39
C VAL A 73 -2.76 -13.45 4.25
N GLY A 74 -1.50 -13.52 4.57
CA GLY A 74 -0.46 -13.61 3.57
C GLY A 74 0.91 -13.89 4.18
N PHE A 75 1.92 -13.59 3.41
CA PHE A 75 3.31 -13.71 3.83
C PHE A 75 4.14 -12.58 3.25
N GLY A 76 5.19 -12.23 3.96
CA GLY A 76 6.24 -11.34 3.53
C GLY A 76 7.57 -12.07 3.49
N ILE A 77 8.43 -11.64 2.59
CA ILE A 77 9.79 -12.11 2.43
C ILE A 77 10.71 -10.91 2.25
N ASN A 78 11.83 -10.91 2.95
CA ASN A 78 12.91 -9.98 2.72
C ASN A 78 14.14 -10.75 2.24
N ILE A 79 14.70 -10.29 1.13
CA ILE A 79 15.92 -10.85 0.56
C ILE A 79 16.83 -9.66 0.26
N PHE A 80 17.96 -9.58 0.95
CA PHE A 80 18.87 -8.43 0.88
C PHE A 80 18.15 -7.10 1.20
N GLU A 81 18.03 -6.24 0.23
CA GLU A 81 17.43 -4.91 0.33
C GLU A 81 16.00 -4.85 -0.28
N ILE A 82 15.44 -6.02 -0.64
CA ILE A 82 14.13 -6.13 -1.28
C ILE A 82 13.17 -6.85 -0.35
N THR A 83 12.07 -6.20 -0.06
CA THR A 83 10.93 -6.75 0.68
C THR A 83 9.77 -6.97 -0.27
N LEU A 84 9.22 -8.16 -0.29
CA LEU A 84 8.00 -8.50 -1.03
C LEU A 84 6.96 -8.97 -0.04
N GLU A 85 5.73 -8.52 -0.21
CA GLU A 85 4.60 -8.93 0.62
C GLU A 85 3.38 -9.18 -0.25
N ALA A 86 2.69 -10.30 -0.01
CA ALA A 86 1.44 -10.62 -0.66
C ALA A 86 0.41 -11.08 0.37
N SER A 87 -0.84 -10.60 0.25
CA SER A 87 -1.94 -11.04 1.09
C SER A 87 -3.26 -11.14 0.32
N PHE A 88 -4.12 -12.04 0.80
CA PHE A 88 -5.39 -12.39 0.20
C PHE A 88 -6.48 -12.33 1.26
N SER A 89 -7.68 -11.88 0.88
CA SER A 89 -8.81 -11.85 1.81
C SER A 89 -9.21 -13.24 2.27
N VAL A 90 -9.50 -13.35 3.56
CA VAL A 90 -10.14 -14.55 4.11
C VAL A 90 -11.64 -14.45 3.85
N PRO A 91 -12.25 -15.49 3.29
CA PRO A 91 -13.70 -15.51 3.09
C PRO A 91 -14.45 -15.28 4.39
N VAL A 92 -15.48 -14.44 4.35
CA VAL A 92 -16.39 -14.26 5.48
C VAL A 92 -17.34 -15.47 5.61
N ASP A 93 -18.05 -15.58 6.72
CA ASP A 93 -19.02 -16.63 6.95
C ASP A 93 -20.14 -16.67 5.88
N LEU A 94 -20.76 -17.83 5.70
CA LEU A 94 -21.77 -18.05 4.65
C LEU A 94 -22.97 -17.10 4.79
N LYS A 95 -23.44 -16.83 6.00
CA LYS A 95 -24.56 -15.90 6.25
C LYS A 95 -24.23 -14.49 5.79
N SER A 96 -23.00 -14.04 6.00
CA SER A 96 -22.54 -12.74 5.54
C SER A 96 -22.41 -12.71 4.02
N GLN A 97 -21.95 -13.82 3.40
CA GLN A 97 -21.87 -13.91 1.93
C GLN A 97 -23.25 -13.92 1.26
N GLU A 98 -24.25 -14.61 1.86
CA GLU A 98 -25.63 -14.62 1.36
C GLU A 98 -26.27 -13.22 1.45
N ARG A 99 -25.97 -12.46 2.50
CA ARG A 99 -26.55 -11.13 2.72
C ARG A 99 -25.88 -10.02 1.95
N PHE A 100 -24.54 -10.02 1.87
CA PHE A 100 -23.74 -8.91 1.36
C PHE A 100 -22.90 -9.27 0.12
N GLY A 101 -23.02 -10.51 -0.36
CA GLY A 101 -22.21 -11.00 -1.46
C GLY A 101 -20.78 -11.35 -1.03
N LYS A 102 -20.03 -11.90 -1.97
CA LYS A 102 -18.61 -12.25 -1.80
C LYS A 102 -17.74 -11.09 -2.27
N SER A 103 -16.76 -10.73 -1.46
CA SER A 103 -15.68 -9.82 -1.87
C SER A 103 -14.34 -10.55 -1.83
N ASP A 104 -13.48 -10.22 -2.80
CA ASP A 104 -12.10 -10.71 -2.85
C ASP A 104 -11.16 -9.52 -2.86
N VAL A 105 -10.20 -9.53 -1.95
CA VAL A 105 -9.19 -8.48 -1.83
C VAL A 105 -7.81 -9.11 -1.95
N ARG A 106 -6.99 -8.56 -2.81
CA ARG A 106 -5.60 -9.01 -3.02
C ARG A 106 -4.68 -7.82 -2.93
N ASP A 107 -3.67 -7.94 -2.09
CA ASP A 107 -2.65 -6.93 -1.90
C ASP A 107 -1.29 -7.48 -2.31
N PHE A 108 -0.51 -6.66 -2.94
CA PHE A 108 0.89 -6.90 -3.22
C PHE A 108 1.67 -5.63 -2.93
N GLN A 109 2.79 -5.76 -2.24
CA GLN A 109 3.72 -4.67 -1.95
C GLN A 109 5.14 -5.12 -2.23
N ALA A 110 5.91 -4.27 -2.86
CA ALA A 110 7.33 -4.44 -3.08
C ALA A 110 8.07 -3.19 -2.62
N VAL A 111 9.00 -3.35 -1.68
CA VAL A 111 9.84 -2.27 -1.17
C VAL A 111 11.29 -2.61 -1.48
N ALA A 112 12.00 -1.67 -2.08
CA ALA A 112 13.44 -1.80 -2.30
C ALA A 112 14.15 -0.61 -1.63
N LEU A 113 15.17 -0.92 -0.83
CA LEU A 113 15.94 0.03 -0.07
C LEU A 113 17.36 0.11 -0.63
N GLY A 114 17.78 1.28 -1.06
CA GLY A 114 19.17 1.53 -1.39
C GLY A 114 19.79 2.49 -0.36
N LYS A 115 21.09 2.71 -0.45
CA LYS A 115 21.80 3.62 0.47
C LYS A 115 21.26 5.06 0.46
N ARG A 116 20.72 5.52 -0.67
CA ARG A 116 20.26 6.90 -0.88
C ARG A 116 18.85 7.00 -1.49
N TRP A 117 18.18 5.87 -1.71
CA TRP A 117 16.87 5.83 -2.34
C TRP A 117 15.99 4.76 -1.71
N LEU A 118 14.71 4.96 -1.82
CA LEU A 118 13.65 4.03 -1.45
C LEU A 118 12.69 3.94 -2.63
N ALA A 119 12.34 2.74 -3.04
CA ALA A 119 11.23 2.48 -3.93
C ALA A 119 10.18 1.64 -3.20
N ASP A 120 8.95 2.11 -3.16
CA ASP A 120 7.80 1.39 -2.61
C ASP A 120 6.72 1.34 -3.68
N VAL A 121 6.37 0.12 -4.09
CA VAL A 121 5.30 -0.15 -5.05
C VAL A 121 4.23 -0.95 -4.35
N TYR A 122 3.05 -0.40 -4.33
CA TYR A 122 1.90 -1.01 -3.71
C TYR A 122 0.77 -1.15 -4.72
N THR A 123 0.18 -2.33 -4.81
CA THR A 123 -1.00 -2.58 -5.61
C THR A 123 -2.05 -3.33 -4.80
N GLN A 124 -3.29 -2.93 -4.95
CA GLN A 124 -4.42 -3.51 -4.25
C GLN A 124 -5.58 -3.69 -5.23
N LYS A 125 -6.12 -4.89 -5.26
CA LYS A 125 -7.28 -5.23 -6.07
C LYS A 125 -8.46 -5.58 -5.17
N TYR A 126 -9.58 -4.94 -5.40
CA TYR A 126 -10.86 -5.23 -4.77
C TYR A 126 -11.85 -5.73 -5.82
N ASP A 127 -12.40 -6.89 -5.61
CA ASP A 127 -13.50 -7.44 -6.39
C ASP A 127 -14.71 -7.66 -5.47
N GLY A 128 -15.86 -7.11 -5.85
CA GLY A 128 -17.10 -7.20 -5.09
C GLY A 128 -17.26 -6.12 -4.02
N PHE A 129 -18.32 -5.35 -4.16
CA PHE A 129 -18.76 -4.36 -3.19
C PHE A 129 -20.25 -4.52 -2.94
N TYR A 130 -20.69 -4.31 -1.72
CA TYR A 130 -22.09 -4.24 -1.40
C TYR A 130 -22.51 -2.83 -1.01
N PHE A 131 -23.79 -2.58 -1.12
CA PHE A 131 -24.43 -1.34 -0.75
C PHE A 131 -24.74 -1.34 0.75
N SER A 132 -24.08 -0.48 1.53
CA SER A 132 -24.10 -0.57 2.99
C SER A 132 -25.25 0.20 3.66
N ASN A 133 -25.90 1.13 2.94
CA ASN A 133 -27.02 1.92 3.46
C ASN A 133 -28.36 1.61 2.77
N SER A 134 -28.58 0.36 2.38
CA SER A 134 -29.83 -0.10 1.77
C SER A 134 -31.08 0.12 2.64
N ASP A 135 -30.92 0.25 3.95
CA ASP A 135 -32.02 0.42 4.88
C ASP A 135 -32.55 1.88 4.95
N GLN A 136 -31.96 2.78 4.16
CA GLN A 136 -32.31 4.21 4.13
C GLN A 136 -32.97 4.67 2.80
N ILE A 137 -33.38 3.73 1.94
CA ILE A 137 -34.01 4.04 0.65
C ILE A 137 -35.49 3.71 0.69
#